data_b4ac0cc5a4ef5bb536c4664482a1ccad
#
_entry.id   b4ac0cc5a4ef5bb536c4664482a1ccad
#
_cell.length_a   1.000
_cell.length_b   1.000
_cell.length_c   1.000
_cell.angle_alpha   90.00
_cell.angle_beta   90.00
_cell.angle_gamma   90.00
#
_symmetry.space_group_name_H-M   'P 1'
#
loop_
_entity.id
_entity.type
_entity.pdbx_description
1 polymer ?
#
loop_
_entity_poly.entity_id
_entity_poly.type
_entity_poly.pdbx_seq_one_letter_code
_entity_poly.pdbx_strand_id
1 'polypeptide(L)'
;MDTKSREKLVEIIKLARGSLSQRAFGKKLGVSATAVQMWEKGVKIPDTENLAQIAAHAGYTLEELLCCLEGKPIPEASDLNVILRQINNMPLSEVAIIAQAAVARFAASTQPVSNEVKAS
;
A
#
# COMPACT_ATOMS: atom_id res chain seq x y z
N MET A 1 -3.00 20.63 -9.50
CA MET A 1 -2.54 20.08 -8.21
C MET A 1 -1.60 21.07 -7.58
N ASP A 2 -1.82 21.42 -6.32
CA ASP A 2 -0.96 22.38 -5.64
C ASP A 2 0.36 21.72 -5.20
N THR A 3 1.28 22.54 -4.68
CA THR A 3 2.61 22.06 -4.28
C THR A 3 2.54 20.99 -3.19
N LYS A 4 1.66 21.19 -2.22
CA LYS A 4 1.51 20.26 -1.10
C LYS A 4 1.00 18.89 -1.56
N SER A 5 -0.01 18.88 -2.43
CA SER A 5 -0.56 17.65 -3.00
C SER A 5 0.48 16.95 -3.85
N ARG A 6 1.25 17.71 -4.61
CA ARG A 6 2.31 17.16 -5.46
C ARG A 6 3.41 16.50 -4.63
N GLU A 7 3.81 17.12 -3.52
CA GLU A 7 4.79 16.56 -2.62
C GLU A 7 4.30 15.25 -2.00
N LYS A 8 3.05 15.21 -1.57
CA LYS A 8 2.43 13.98 -1.06
C LYS A 8 2.39 12.90 -2.10
N LEU A 9 2.06 13.25 -3.34
CA LEU A 9 2.03 12.29 -4.44
C LEU A 9 3.42 11.70 -4.68
N VAL A 10 4.47 12.53 -4.66
CA VAL A 10 5.85 12.04 -4.79
C VAL A 10 6.18 11.02 -3.71
N GLU A 11 5.80 11.29 -2.46
CA GLU A 11 6.02 10.37 -1.36
C GLU A 11 5.29 9.04 -1.58
N ILE A 12 4.04 9.10 -2.04
CA ILE A 12 3.23 7.91 -2.29
C ILE A 12 3.82 7.10 -3.45
N ILE A 13 4.31 7.75 -4.49
CA ILE A 13 4.95 7.07 -5.61
C ILE A 13 6.19 6.32 -5.14
N LYS A 14 7.02 6.96 -4.34
CA LYS A 14 8.21 6.32 -3.77
C LYS A 14 7.83 5.15 -2.86
N LEU A 15 6.78 5.30 -2.08
CA LEU A 15 6.26 4.25 -1.23
C LEU A 15 5.77 3.07 -2.07
N ALA A 16 5.03 3.34 -3.13
CA ALA A 16 4.53 2.32 -4.04
C ALA A 16 5.66 1.57 -4.74
N ARG A 17 6.71 2.28 -5.11
CA ARG A 17 7.89 1.68 -5.72
C ARG A 17 8.63 0.77 -4.75
N GLY A 18 8.70 1.15 -3.49
CA GLY A 18 9.37 0.38 -2.45
C GLY A 18 10.83 0.12 -2.79
N SER A 19 11.24 -1.14 -2.74
CA SER A 19 12.61 -1.55 -3.02
C SER A 19 12.93 -1.74 -4.50
N LEU A 20 11.93 -1.60 -5.37
CA LEU A 20 12.14 -1.74 -6.81
C LEU A 20 12.90 -0.54 -7.37
N SER A 21 13.68 -0.78 -8.43
CA SER A 21 14.26 0.33 -9.18
C SER A 21 13.17 1.08 -9.94
N GLN A 22 13.46 2.30 -10.35
CA GLN A 22 12.52 3.06 -11.18
C GLN A 22 12.20 2.32 -12.48
N ARG A 23 13.19 1.64 -13.04
CA ARG A 23 13.02 0.85 -14.26
C ARG A 23 12.09 -0.34 -14.02
N ALA A 24 12.29 -1.07 -12.93
CA ALA A 24 11.47 -2.23 -12.60
C ALA A 24 10.04 -1.82 -12.30
N PHE A 25 9.86 -0.74 -11.56
CA PHE A 25 8.54 -0.21 -11.26
C PHE A 25 7.83 0.27 -12.53
N GLY A 26 8.56 0.98 -13.39
CA GLY A 26 8.02 1.39 -14.69
C GLY A 26 7.54 0.22 -15.52
N LYS A 27 8.30 -0.87 -15.53
CA LYS A 27 7.90 -2.09 -16.23
C LYS A 27 6.56 -2.63 -15.72
N LYS A 28 6.38 -2.62 -14.41
CA LYS A 28 5.12 -3.08 -13.81
C LYS A 28 3.93 -2.22 -14.20
N LEU A 29 4.17 -0.93 -14.37
CA LEU A 29 3.11 0.02 -14.74
C LEU A 29 2.96 0.17 -16.26
N GLY A 30 3.86 -0.40 -17.03
CA GLY A 30 3.85 -0.23 -18.48
C GLY A 30 4.37 1.12 -18.94
N VAL A 31 5.27 1.74 -18.17
CA VAL A 31 5.84 3.05 -18.50
C VAL A 31 7.37 2.99 -18.43
N SER A 32 8.04 4.02 -18.94
CA SER A 32 9.49 4.09 -18.92
C SER A 32 10.03 4.48 -17.53
N ALA A 33 11.29 4.15 -17.28
CA ALA A 33 11.97 4.60 -16.09
C ALA A 33 12.02 6.12 -16.01
N THR A 34 12.16 6.79 -17.15
CA THR A 34 12.15 8.25 -17.23
C THR A 34 10.83 8.83 -16.74
N ALA A 35 9.71 8.18 -17.08
CA ALA A 35 8.39 8.62 -16.61
C ALA A 35 8.32 8.54 -15.07
N VAL A 36 8.75 7.43 -14.49
CA VAL A 36 8.77 7.27 -13.04
C VAL A 36 9.67 8.32 -12.40
N GLN A 37 10.84 8.56 -12.96
CA GLN A 37 11.77 9.57 -12.48
C GLN A 37 11.12 10.96 -12.47
N MET A 38 10.43 11.31 -13.54
CA MET A 38 9.76 12.61 -13.63
C MET A 38 8.64 12.75 -12.61
N TRP A 39 7.92 11.68 -12.35
CA TRP A 39 6.89 11.67 -11.32
C TRP A 39 7.51 11.90 -9.93
N GLU A 40 8.62 11.23 -9.65
CA GLU A 40 9.29 11.32 -8.34
C GLU A 40 9.98 12.67 -8.12
N LYS A 41 10.28 13.38 -9.21
CA LYS A 41 10.82 14.75 -9.13
C LYS A 41 9.72 15.80 -9.05
N GLY A 42 8.46 15.39 -9.21
CA GLY A 42 7.34 16.32 -9.20
C GLY A 42 7.22 17.15 -10.48
N VAL A 43 7.94 16.77 -11.53
CA VAL A 43 7.91 17.48 -12.82
C VAL A 43 6.66 17.14 -13.60
N LYS A 44 6.24 15.88 -13.56
CA LYS A 44 5.03 15.40 -14.24
C LYS A 44 4.15 14.64 -13.27
N ILE A 45 2.85 14.66 -13.55
CA ILE A 45 1.84 13.96 -12.76
C ILE A 45 1.38 12.75 -13.58
N PRO A 46 1.31 11.56 -12.97
CA PRO A 46 0.76 10.39 -13.66
C PRO A 46 -0.70 10.61 -14.08
N ASP A 47 -1.11 9.98 -15.16
CA ASP A 47 -2.52 10.01 -15.54
C ASP A 47 -3.37 9.15 -14.59
N THR A 48 -4.68 9.19 -14.76
CA THR A 48 -5.61 8.51 -13.86
C THR A 48 -5.35 7.00 -13.78
N GLU A 49 -5.09 6.38 -14.91
CA GLU A 49 -4.81 4.95 -14.96
C GLU A 49 -3.55 4.60 -14.17
N ASN A 50 -2.48 5.37 -14.35
CA ASN A 50 -1.25 5.17 -13.62
C ASN A 50 -1.42 5.49 -12.13
N LEU A 51 -2.20 6.53 -11.80
CA LEU A 51 -2.50 6.84 -10.41
C LEU A 51 -3.22 5.68 -9.73
N ALA A 52 -4.15 5.03 -10.40
CA ALA A 52 -4.86 3.87 -9.85
C ALA A 52 -3.91 2.71 -9.57
N GLN A 53 -2.97 2.44 -10.46
CA GLN A 53 -1.97 1.39 -10.26
C GLN A 53 -0.99 1.75 -9.15
N ILE A 54 -0.55 2.99 -9.09
CA ILE A 54 0.32 3.48 -8.02
C ILE A 54 -0.38 3.33 -6.68
N ALA A 55 -1.65 3.72 -6.59
CA ALA A 55 -2.45 3.57 -5.39
C ALA A 55 -2.49 2.11 -4.94
N ALA A 56 -2.78 1.19 -5.85
CA ALA A 56 -2.82 -0.23 -5.54
C ALA A 56 -1.49 -0.74 -4.99
N HIS A 57 -0.38 -0.35 -5.60
CA HIS A 57 0.95 -0.75 -5.12
C HIS A 57 1.28 -0.17 -3.75
N ALA A 58 0.72 0.99 -3.41
CA ALA A 58 0.90 1.61 -2.10
C ALA A 58 -0.12 1.12 -1.06
N GLY A 59 -1.04 0.25 -1.46
CA GLY A 59 -2.06 -0.27 -0.55
C GLY A 59 -3.29 0.62 -0.41
N TYR A 60 -3.56 1.45 -1.40
CA TYR A 60 -4.73 2.34 -1.42
C TYR A 60 -5.61 2.05 -2.62
N THR A 61 -6.89 2.44 -2.52
CA THR A 61 -7.72 2.59 -3.71
C THR A 61 -7.42 3.94 -4.35
N LEU A 62 -7.84 4.13 -5.60
CA LEU A 62 -7.68 5.44 -6.25
C LEU A 62 -8.40 6.54 -5.46
N GLU A 63 -9.60 6.25 -4.98
CA GLU A 63 -10.38 7.20 -4.19
C GLU A 63 -9.64 7.60 -2.91
N GLU A 64 -9.07 6.61 -2.21
CA GLU A 64 -8.28 6.87 -1.00
C GLU A 64 -7.04 7.72 -1.31
N LEU A 65 -6.38 7.44 -2.41
CA LEU A 65 -5.22 8.23 -2.84
C LEU A 65 -5.63 9.69 -3.08
N LEU A 66 -6.70 9.91 -3.82
CA LEU A 66 -7.17 11.25 -4.10
C LEU A 66 -7.57 12.00 -2.84
N CYS A 67 -8.23 11.32 -1.90
CA CYS A 67 -8.56 11.91 -0.60
C CYS A 67 -7.30 12.32 0.17
N CYS A 68 -6.30 11.47 0.15
CA CYS A 68 -5.02 11.74 0.80
C CYS A 68 -4.33 12.97 0.20
N LEU A 69 -4.35 13.10 -1.12
CA LEU A 69 -3.76 14.23 -1.82
C LEU A 69 -4.48 15.54 -1.51
N GLU A 70 -5.79 15.48 -1.30
CA GLU A 70 -6.59 16.66 -0.96
C GLU A 70 -6.54 16.99 0.53
N GLY A 71 -5.88 16.16 1.33
CA GLY A 71 -5.81 16.35 2.77
C GLY A 71 -7.09 16.00 3.51
N LYS A 72 -7.99 15.25 2.86
CA LYS A 72 -9.23 14.80 3.44
C LYS A 72 -9.04 13.47 4.15
N PRO A 73 -9.88 13.16 5.17
CA PRO A 73 -9.85 11.85 5.80
C PRO A 73 -10.15 10.75 4.77
N ILE A 74 -9.51 9.60 4.92
CA ILE A 74 -9.77 8.46 4.05
C ILE A 74 -11.11 7.87 4.44
N PRO A 75 -12.06 7.75 3.47
CA PRO A 75 -13.37 7.16 3.77
C PRO A 75 -13.21 5.69 4.17
N GLU A 76 -14.03 5.26 5.10
CA GLU A 76 -14.10 3.86 5.52
C GLU A 76 -12.76 3.28 6.00
N ALA A 77 -11.84 4.13 6.44
CA ALA A 77 -10.59 3.66 7.00
C ALA A 77 -10.87 2.92 8.30
N SER A 78 -10.69 1.60 8.30
CA SER A 78 -10.76 0.78 9.51
C SER A 78 -9.35 0.50 10.00
N ASP A 79 -9.23 0.11 11.28
CA ASP A 79 -7.94 -0.27 11.84
C ASP A 79 -7.33 -1.41 11.05
N LEU A 80 -8.15 -2.35 10.60
CA LEU A 80 -7.69 -3.46 9.77
C LEU A 80 -7.07 -2.97 8.46
N ASN A 81 -7.72 -2.02 7.78
CA ASN A 81 -7.19 -1.48 6.53
C ASN A 81 -5.87 -0.76 6.74
N VAL A 82 -5.73 -0.04 7.85
CA VAL A 82 -4.46 0.62 8.20
C VAL A 82 -3.36 -0.42 8.39
N ILE A 83 -3.66 -1.51 9.11
CA ILE A 83 -2.70 -2.58 9.35
C ILE A 83 -2.30 -3.25 8.03
N LEU A 84 -3.25 -3.52 7.16
CA LEU A 84 -2.96 -4.15 5.86
C LEU A 84 -2.06 -3.26 5.00
N ARG A 85 -2.25 -1.95 5.02
CA ARG A 85 -1.37 -1.02 4.31
C ARG A 85 0.04 -1.04 4.89
N GLN A 86 0.16 -1.06 6.21
CA GLN A 86 1.46 -1.13 6.86
C GLN A 86 2.20 -2.40 6.46
N ILE A 87 1.51 -3.54 6.45
CA ILE A 87 2.09 -4.81 6.03
C ILE A 87 2.56 -4.74 4.58
N ASN A 88 1.76 -4.14 3.72
CA ASN A 88 2.07 -4.02 2.29
C ASN A 88 3.35 -3.21 2.03
N ASN A 89 3.70 -2.32 2.94
CA ASN A 89 4.82 -1.41 2.79
C ASN A 89 6.02 -1.79 3.65
N MET A 90 5.96 -2.93 4.34
CA MET A 90 7.05 -3.41 5.18
C MET A 90 8.04 -4.27 4.41
N PRO A 91 9.31 -4.33 4.86
CA PRO A 91 10.25 -5.33 4.37
C PRO A 91 9.72 -6.74 4.64
N LEU A 92 10.07 -7.68 3.77
CA LEU A 92 9.62 -9.06 3.91
C LEU A 92 10.02 -9.69 5.24
N SER A 93 11.19 -9.32 5.78
CA SER A 93 11.63 -9.84 7.08
C SER A 93 10.65 -9.46 8.20
N GLU A 94 10.13 -8.25 8.19
CA GLU A 94 9.15 -7.81 9.18
C GLU A 94 7.79 -8.45 8.96
N VAL A 95 7.40 -8.58 7.70
CA VAL A 95 6.14 -9.26 7.35
C VAL A 95 6.16 -10.70 7.85
N ALA A 96 7.29 -11.39 7.70
CA ALA A 96 7.44 -12.77 8.18
C ALA A 96 7.23 -12.88 9.70
N ILE A 97 7.75 -11.93 10.47
CA ILE A 97 7.59 -11.89 11.92
C ILE A 97 6.11 -11.71 12.28
N ILE A 98 5.43 -10.78 11.62
CA ILE A 98 4.01 -10.53 11.84
C ILE A 98 3.18 -11.75 11.46
N ALA A 99 3.50 -12.41 10.35
CA ALA A 99 2.79 -13.59 9.90
C ALA A 99 2.92 -14.74 10.91
N GLN A 100 4.12 -14.96 11.45
CA GLN A 100 4.34 -15.98 12.47
C GLN A 100 3.53 -15.70 13.72
N ALA A 101 3.53 -14.45 14.19
CA ALA A 101 2.76 -14.05 15.37
C ALA A 101 1.25 -14.23 15.14
N ALA A 102 0.77 -13.85 13.94
CA ALA A 102 -0.63 -13.99 13.61
C ALA A 102 -1.07 -15.46 13.55
N VAL A 103 -0.26 -16.32 12.93
CA VAL A 103 -0.54 -17.75 12.84
C VAL A 103 -0.54 -18.38 14.23
N ALA A 104 0.44 -18.04 15.08
CA ALA A 104 0.52 -18.58 16.44
C ALA A 104 -0.72 -18.20 17.23
N ARG A 105 -1.16 -16.96 17.16
CA ARG A 105 -2.37 -16.51 17.84
C ARG A 105 -3.62 -17.21 17.31
N PHE A 106 -3.70 -17.36 16.01
CA PHE A 106 -4.82 -18.06 15.37
C PHE A 106 -4.89 -19.52 15.83
N ALA A 107 -3.76 -20.22 15.83
CA ALA A 107 -3.69 -21.61 16.27
C ALA A 107 -4.13 -21.75 17.73
N ALA A 108 -3.70 -20.84 18.59
CA ALA A 108 -4.09 -20.86 20.00
C ALA A 108 -5.59 -20.61 20.17
N SER A 109 -6.15 -19.72 19.36
CA SER A 109 -7.57 -19.39 19.44
C SER A 109 -8.48 -20.48 18.91
N THR A 110 -8.03 -21.18 17.85
CA THR A 110 -8.87 -22.19 17.19
C THR A 110 -8.97 -23.49 17.97
N GLN A 111 -7.97 -23.82 18.77
CA GLN A 111 -8.01 -25.07 19.55
C GLN A 111 -9.21 -25.12 20.51
N PRO A 112 -9.49 -24.11 21.31
CA PRO A 112 -10.70 -24.14 22.17
C PRO A 112 -11.99 -24.22 21.34
N VAL A 113 -12.04 -23.49 20.24
CA VAL A 113 -13.22 -23.51 19.37
C VAL A 113 -13.43 -24.89 18.76
N SER A 114 -12.37 -25.55 18.34
CA SER A 114 -12.45 -26.91 17.80
C SER A 114 -12.99 -27.87 18.84
N ASN A 115 -12.58 -27.74 20.08
CA ASN A 115 -13.07 -28.59 21.17
C ASN A 115 -14.54 -28.35 21.43
N GLU A 116 -15.00 -27.13 21.38
CA GLU A 116 -16.39 -26.79 21.55
C GLU A 116 -17.25 -27.39 20.44
N VAL A 117 -16.79 -27.31 19.23
CA VAL A 117 -17.49 -27.91 18.09
C VAL A 117 -17.60 -29.42 18.25
N LYS A 118 -16.57 -30.06 18.69
CA LYS A 118 -16.58 -31.52 18.92
C LYS A 118 -17.53 -31.90 20.05
N ALA A 119 -17.65 -31.07 21.05
CA ALA A 119 -18.52 -31.32 22.20
C ALA A 119 -19.99 -31.21 21.82
N SER A 120 -20.29 -30.42 20.82
CA SER A 120 -21.64 -30.25 20.36
C SER A 120 -21.99 -31.22 19.27
#